data_99495541c6a9ba2c8dfdef7cfb9c0870
#
_entry.id   99495541c6a9ba2c8dfdef7cfb9c0870
#
_cell.length_a   1.000
_cell.length_b   1.000
_cell.length_c   1.000
_cell.angle_alpha   90.00
_cell.angle_beta   90.00
_cell.angle_gamma   90.00
#
_symmetry.space_group_name_H-M   'P 1'
#
loop_
_entity.id
_entity.type
_entity.pdbx_description
1 polymer ?
#
loop_
_entity_poly.entity_id
_entity_poly.type
_entity_poly.pdbx_seq_one_letter_code
_entity_poly.pdbx_strand_id
1 'polypeptide(L)'
;MANTFVNKKVDLSSTSATTLYTVPTATTAVIKSILVSEDSGNADTITITLTDTDAAVFSLFNVKAISASGTSELLSAPLVVAESEIIKVTAATANRLHVVLSALEIKPREVTT
;
A
#
# COMPACT_ATOMS: atom_id res chain seq x y z
N MET A 1 -8.54 22.46 -7.48
CA MET A 1 -8.33 21.15 -6.80
C MET A 1 -8.57 20.04 -7.80
N ALA A 2 -7.64 19.13 -7.88
CA ALA A 2 -7.78 17.97 -8.76
C ALA A 2 -7.77 16.71 -7.89
N ASN A 3 -8.77 15.86 -8.11
CA ASN A 3 -8.86 14.57 -7.44
C ASN A 3 -8.67 13.49 -8.50
N THR A 4 -7.76 12.56 -8.22
CA THR A 4 -7.44 11.51 -9.17
C THR A 4 -7.46 10.17 -8.45
N PHE A 5 -8.19 9.22 -9.00
CA PHE A 5 -8.12 7.84 -8.49
C PHE A 5 -6.88 7.17 -9.06
N VAL A 6 -6.14 6.48 -8.21
CA VAL A 6 -4.93 5.79 -8.62
C VAL A 6 -4.98 4.33 -8.20
N ASN A 7 -4.30 3.51 -8.98
CA ASN A 7 -4.14 2.09 -8.75
C ASN A 7 -2.65 1.79 -8.71
N LYS A 8 -2.18 1.23 -7.59
CA LYS A 8 -0.80 0.81 -7.43
C LYS A 8 -0.79 -0.67 -7.11
N LYS A 9 0.09 -1.41 -7.75
CA LYS A 9 0.12 -2.86 -7.58
C LYS A 9 1.55 -3.36 -7.65
N VAL A 10 1.78 -4.50 -7.00
CA VAL A 10 3.09 -5.13 -7.02
C VAL A 10 2.90 -6.65 -6.92
N ASP A 11 3.76 -7.36 -7.65
CA ASP A 11 3.93 -8.79 -7.52
C ASP A 11 5.13 -9.00 -6.60
N LEU A 12 4.90 -9.61 -5.45
CA LEU A 12 5.96 -9.80 -4.46
C LEU A 12 6.83 -10.98 -4.87
N SER A 13 7.78 -10.71 -5.74
CA SER A 13 8.71 -11.71 -6.27
C SER A 13 9.96 -11.88 -5.41
N SER A 14 10.07 -11.15 -4.30
CA SER A 14 11.17 -11.29 -3.35
C SER A 14 10.66 -11.14 -1.93
N THR A 15 11.54 -11.40 -0.95
CA THR A 15 11.21 -11.22 0.46
C THR A 15 11.71 -9.89 1.01
N SER A 16 12.18 -9.02 0.15
CA SER A 16 12.64 -7.68 0.54
C SER A 16 11.47 -6.71 0.60
N ALA A 17 11.61 -5.68 1.44
CA ALA A 17 10.62 -4.62 1.50
C ALA A 17 10.55 -3.92 0.14
N THR A 18 9.35 -3.82 -0.40
CA THR A 18 9.10 -3.25 -1.73
C THR A 18 8.21 -2.04 -1.59
N THR A 19 8.58 -0.94 -2.24
CA THR A 19 7.73 0.26 -2.25
C THR A 19 6.50 0.01 -3.08
N LEU A 20 5.33 0.09 -2.47
CA LEU A 20 4.06 -0.02 -3.17
C LEU A 20 3.60 1.34 -3.68
N TYR A 21 3.73 2.37 -2.85
CA TYR A 21 3.20 3.67 -3.17
C TYR A 21 3.96 4.76 -2.42
N THR A 22 4.40 5.78 -3.15
CA THR A 22 4.95 7.00 -2.57
C THR A 22 3.98 8.13 -2.91
N VAL A 23 3.49 8.83 -1.90
CA VAL A 23 2.55 9.92 -2.14
C VAL A 23 3.29 11.09 -2.78
N PRO A 24 2.84 11.57 -3.94
CA PRO A 24 3.51 12.68 -4.62
C PRO A 24 3.52 13.96 -3.78
N THR A 25 4.44 14.87 -4.13
CA THR A 25 4.48 16.18 -3.50
C THR A 25 3.17 16.94 -3.73
N ALA A 26 2.81 17.81 -2.81
CA ALA A 26 1.60 18.60 -2.84
C ALA A 26 0.33 17.74 -3.00
N THR A 27 0.36 16.53 -2.43
CA THR A 27 -0.74 15.58 -2.56
C THR A 27 -1.05 14.97 -1.21
N THR A 28 -2.34 14.79 -0.94
CA THR A 28 -2.80 13.95 0.17
C THR A 28 -3.50 12.75 -0.45
N ALA A 29 -3.13 11.55 -0.02
CA ALA A 29 -3.76 10.35 -0.53
C ALA A 29 -4.71 9.78 0.50
N VAL A 30 -5.88 9.37 0.03
CA VAL A 30 -6.83 8.61 0.84
C VAL A 30 -6.81 7.19 0.29
N ILE A 31 -6.22 6.27 1.04
CA ILE A 31 -6.14 4.88 0.63
C ILE A 31 -7.49 4.24 0.90
N LYS A 32 -8.14 3.76 -0.15
CA LYS A 32 -9.48 3.19 -0.06
C LYS A 32 -9.44 1.69 0.14
N SER A 33 -8.42 1.02 -0.38
CA SER A 33 -8.36 -0.44 -0.39
C SER A 33 -6.92 -0.89 -0.53
N ILE A 34 -6.56 -1.92 0.22
CA ILE A 34 -5.33 -2.68 0.01
C ILE A 34 -5.74 -4.15 -0.06
N LEU A 35 -5.79 -4.68 -1.27
CA LEU A 35 -6.13 -6.08 -1.50
C LEU A 35 -4.85 -6.89 -1.61
N VAL A 36 -4.79 -7.99 -0.88
CA VAL A 36 -3.69 -8.93 -0.96
C VAL A 36 -4.25 -10.28 -1.36
N SER A 37 -3.73 -10.83 -2.44
CA SER A 37 -4.15 -12.14 -2.92
C SER A 37 -2.99 -13.11 -2.93
N GLU A 38 -3.27 -14.37 -2.59
CA GLU A 38 -2.32 -15.45 -2.62
C GLU A 38 -2.71 -16.38 -3.78
N ASP A 39 -1.85 -16.55 -4.77
CA ASP A 39 -2.20 -17.30 -5.97
C ASP A 39 -1.35 -18.54 -6.20
N SER A 40 -0.50 -18.90 -5.26
CA SER A 40 0.34 -20.10 -5.41
C SER A 40 -0.28 -21.36 -4.80
N GLY A 41 -1.37 -21.22 -4.05
CA GLY A 41 -1.97 -22.34 -3.33
C GLY A 41 -1.31 -22.61 -1.99
N ASN A 42 -0.43 -21.74 -1.52
CA ASN A 42 0.27 -21.87 -0.23
C ASN A 42 0.07 -20.59 0.59
N ALA A 43 -0.33 -20.75 1.84
CA ALA A 43 -0.50 -19.60 2.73
C ALA A 43 0.81 -18.84 2.91
N ASP A 44 0.72 -17.54 3.13
CA ASP A 44 1.87 -16.69 3.39
C ASP A 44 1.46 -15.58 4.36
N THR A 45 2.41 -14.73 4.72
CA THR A 45 2.14 -13.57 5.56
C THR A 45 2.67 -12.32 4.89
N ILE A 46 2.03 -11.19 5.18
CA ILE A 46 2.44 -9.90 4.65
C ILE A 46 2.67 -8.90 5.78
N THR A 47 3.67 -8.07 5.62
CA THR A 47 3.92 -6.93 6.50
C THR A 47 3.81 -5.67 5.67
N ILE A 48 3.00 -4.72 6.12
CA ILE A 48 2.81 -3.44 5.46
C ILE A 48 3.20 -2.33 6.41
N THR A 49 4.08 -1.45 5.96
CA THR A 49 4.58 -0.35 6.77
C THR A 49 4.35 0.98 6.08
N LEU A 50 4.27 2.02 6.89
CA LEU A 50 4.24 3.40 6.43
C LEU A 50 5.50 4.08 6.94
N THR A 51 6.26 4.68 6.03
CA THR A 51 7.47 5.45 6.38
C THR A 51 7.15 6.92 6.19
N ASP A 52 7.33 7.72 7.23
CA ASP A 52 7.06 9.15 7.15
C ASP A 52 8.28 9.93 6.63
N THR A 53 8.14 11.24 6.55
CA THR A 53 9.20 12.09 6.00
C THR A 53 10.42 12.21 6.91
N ASP A 54 10.31 11.78 8.16
CA ASP A 54 11.44 11.72 9.10
C ASP A 54 12.08 10.33 9.12
N ALA A 55 11.72 9.48 8.16
CA ALA A 55 12.20 8.11 8.06
C ALA A 55 11.74 7.21 9.22
N ALA A 56 10.73 7.63 9.97
CA ALA A 56 10.13 6.77 10.99
C ALA A 56 9.21 5.76 10.33
N VAL A 57 9.29 4.51 10.78
CA VAL A 57 8.54 3.41 10.18
C VAL A 57 7.44 2.99 11.14
N PHE A 58 6.21 2.98 10.63
CA PHE A 58 5.04 2.54 11.39
C PHE A 58 4.50 1.26 10.78
N SER A 59 4.40 0.22 11.58
CA SER A 59 3.86 -1.05 11.11
C SER A 59 2.34 -0.98 11.09
N LEU A 60 1.76 -1.11 9.91
CA LEU A 60 0.30 -1.10 9.75
C LEU A 60 -0.26 -2.52 9.91
N PHE A 61 0.38 -3.47 9.27
CA PHE A 61 0.04 -4.89 9.37
C PHE A 61 1.35 -5.64 9.55
N ASN A 62 1.51 -6.29 10.70
CA ASN A 62 2.73 -7.00 11.03
C ASN A 62 2.50 -8.50 10.93
N VAL A 63 3.12 -9.13 9.94
CA VAL A 63 3.03 -10.57 9.70
C VAL A 63 1.55 -11.02 9.64
N LYS A 64 0.77 -10.33 8.82
CA LYS A 64 -0.65 -10.63 8.65
C LYS A 64 -0.82 -11.87 7.79
N ALA A 65 -1.54 -12.86 8.30
CA ALA A 65 -1.76 -14.12 7.60
C ALA A 65 -2.68 -13.94 6.39
N ILE A 66 -2.28 -14.52 5.28
CA ILE A 66 -3.08 -14.58 4.05
C ILE A 66 -3.30 -16.06 3.73
N SER A 67 -4.54 -16.45 3.62
CA SER A 67 -4.91 -17.85 3.38
C SER A 67 -4.48 -18.31 1.99
N ALA A 68 -4.20 -19.59 1.84
CA ALA A 68 -3.88 -20.19 0.54
C ALA A 68 -5.00 -19.93 -0.46
N SER A 69 -4.64 -19.44 -1.64
CA SER A 69 -5.58 -19.08 -2.72
C SER A 69 -6.64 -18.07 -2.29
N GLY A 70 -6.38 -17.34 -1.21
CA GLY A 70 -7.32 -16.37 -0.65
C GLY A 70 -6.99 -14.94 -1.04
N THR A 71 -7.98 -14.07 -0.91
CA THR A 71 -7.83 -12.64 -1.12
C THR A 71 -8.39 -11.94 0.11
N SER A 72 -7.64 -10.98 0.63
CA SER A 72 -8.04 -10.23 1.82
C SER A 72 -8.01 -8.74 1.54
N GLU A 73 -9.09 -8.05 1.92
CA GLU A 73 -9.08 -6.60 2.01
C GLU A 73 -8.58 -6.23 3.39
N LEU A 74 -7.42 -5.59 3.47
CA LEU A 74 -6.79 -5.33 4.75
C LEU A 74 -7.35 -4.11 5.46
N LEU A 75 -7.84 -3.12 4.70
CA LEU A 75 -8.37 -1.90 5.30
C LEU A 75 -9.82 -2.04 5.68
N SER A 76 -10.14 -1.72 6.93
CA SER A 76 -11.53 -1.65 7.39
C SER A 76 -12.08 -0.24 7.32
N ALA A 77 -11.23 0.74 7.07
CA ALA A 77 -11.59 2.15 6.94
C ALA A 77 -10.53 2.85 6.08
N PRO A 78 -10.87 3.98 5.46
CA PRO A 78 -9.88 4.72 4.66
C PRO A 78 -8.69 5.15 5.51
N LEU A 79 -7.51 5.13 4.90
CA LEU A 79 -6.26 5.53 5.53
C LEU A 79 -5.73 6.77 4.81
N VAL A 80 -5.51 7.85 5.55
CA VAL A 80 -4.95 9.07 4.97
C VAL A 80 -3.42 9.00 5.07
N VAL A 81 -2.77 9.21 3.94
CA VAL A 81 -1.31 9.19 3.84
C VAL A 81 -0.88 10.55 3.30
N ALA A 82 0.06 11.17 4.00
CA ALA A 82 0.48 12.53 3.68
C ALA A 82 1.54 12.54 2.58
N GLU A 83 1.80 13.73 2.09
CA GLU A 83 2.80 13.98 1.04
C GLU A 83 4.15 13.35 1.38
N SER A 84 4.75 12.70 0.40
CA SER A 84 6.07 12.07 0.47
C SER A 84 6.18 10.86 1.40
N GLU A 85 5.10 10.47 2.05
CA GLU A 85 5.10 9.24 2.83
C GLU A 85 5.05 8.02 1.92
N ILE A 86 5.59 6.91 2.40
CA ILE A 86 5.79 5.71 1.58
C ILE A 86 5.13 4.52 2.24
N ILE A 87 4.35 3.78 1.44
CA ILE A 87 3.80 2.50 1.86
C ILE A 87 4.66 1.40 1.26
N LYS A 88 5.22 0.55 2.13
CA LYS A 88 6.05 -0.58 1.71
C LYS A 88 5.41 -1.88 2.14
N VAL A 89 5.63 -2.91 1.35
CA VAL A 89 5.08 -4.24 1.57
C VAL A 89 6.19 -5.29 1.54
N THR A 90 6.07 -6.30 2.38
CA THR A 90 7.05 -7.38 2.48
C THR A 90 6.31 -8.71 2.62
N ALA A 91 6.62 -9.67 1.76
CA ALA A 91 6.10 -11.02 1.88
C ALA A 91 7.12 -11.91 2.60
N ALA A 92 6.64 -12.88 3.36
CA ALA A 92 7.53 -13.84 4.01
C ALA A 92 8.14 -14.82 3.01
N THR A 93 7.42 -15.11 1.92
CA THR A 93 7.90 -16.02 0.88
C THR A 93 7.70 -15.36 -0.49
N ALA A 94 8.69 -15.50 -1.36
CA ALA A 94 8.63 -14.93 -2.69
C ALA A 94 7.60 -15.64 -3.57
N ASN A 95 7.03 -14.90 -4.52
CA ASN A 95 6.15 -15.41 -5.58
C ASN A 95 4.83 -16.02 -5.08
N ARG A 96 4.31 -15.55 -3.97
CA ARG A 96 3.01 -15.99 -3.44
C ARG A 96 1.96 -14.89 -3.41
N LEU A 97 2.36 -13.65 -3.16
CA LEU A 97 1.41 -12.56 -2.89
C LEU A 97 1.42 -11.51 -3.98
N HIS A 98 0.24 -11.04 -4.32
CA HIS A 98 0.02 -9.86 -5.15
C HIS A 98 -0.71 -8.82 -4.31
N VAL A 99 -0.32 -7.56 -4.44
CA VAL A 99 -0.93 -6.47 -3.69
C VAL A 99 -1.46 -5.43 -4.66
N VAL A 100 -2.71 -5.02 -4.45
CA VAL A 100 -3.33 -3.95 -5.23
C VAL A 100 -3.85 -2.90 -4.26
N LEU A 101 -3.38 -1.67 -4.42
CA LEU A 101 -3.79 -0.54 -3.61
C LEU A 101 -4.61 0.40 -4.48
N SER A 102 -5.75 0.82 -3.95
CA SER A 102 -6.60 1.82 -4.60
C SER A 102 -6.66 3.05 -3.72
N ALA A 103 -6.42 4.21 -4.30
CA ALA A 103 -6.37 5.45 -3.54
C ALA A 103 -6.99 6.60 -4.32
N LEU A 104 -7.39 7.63 -3.59
CA LEU A 104 -7.80 8.91 -4.15
C LEU A 104 -6.71 9.92 -3.81
N GLU A 105 -6.09 10.49 -4.83
CA GLU A 105 -5.13 11.58 -4.64
C GLU A 105 -5.85 12.91 -4.71
N ILE A 106 -5.69 13.68 -3.66
CA ILE A 106 -6.28 15.02 -3.56
C ILE A 106 -5.15 16.03 -3.66
N LYS A 107 -5.17 16.84 -4.69
CA LYS A 107 -4.18 17.89 -4.87
C LYS A 107 -4.81 19.23 -4.54
N PRO A 108 -4.08 20.10 -3.84
CA PRO A 108 -4.63 21.39 -3.52
C PRO A 108 -4.94 22.17 -4.78
N ARG A 109 -5.90 23.06 -4.66
CA ARG A 109 -6.23 23.93 -5.76
C ARG A 109 -5.01 24.78 -6.11
N GLU A 110 -4.65 24.72 -7.37
CA GLU A 110 -3.59 25.58 -7.86
C GLU A 110 -4.10 27.00 -7.94
N VAL A 111 -3.40 27.90 -7.27
CA VAL A 111 -3.72 29.32 -7.32
C VAL A 111 -2.83 29.96 -8.36
N THR A 112 -3.43 30.35 -9.47
CA THR A 112 -2.74 31.12 -10.50
C THR A 112 -3.11 32.57 -10.33
N THR A 113 -2.14 33.39 -10.16
CA THR A 113 -2.34 34.83 -10.04
C THR A 113 -1.68 35.55 -11.19
#